data_faaea5110ec1edfa2667806a4d0b70b3
#
_entry.id   faaea5110ec1edfa2667806a4d0b70b3
#
_cell.length_a   1.000
_cell.length_b   1.000
_cell.length_c   1.000
_cell.angle_alpha   90.00
_cell.angle_beta   90.00
_cell.angle_gamma   90.00
#
_symmetry.space_group_name_H-M   'P 1'
#
loop_
_entity.id
_entity.type
_entity.pdbx_description
1 polymer ?
#
loop_
_entity_poly.entity_id
_entity_poly.type
_entity_poly.pdbx_seq_one_letter_code
_entity_poly.pdbx_strand_id
1 'polypeptide(L)'
;FEICDDISVLRDGNLVMTKSAKETNMNELITAMVGRVLENRFPPVDNQPKDVILSIQHLSTKYEPYLQDVTFDVREGEIFGLYGLVGAGRTELLETIFGIRTRAAGRVYLNHKLMNFSCAKEAMDYGFALITEERKANGLFLKGNLTFNTTIANLNAYKKGAALSEPKMTKATANEIKVMHTKCLGPNDMISSLSGGNQQKVIFGKWLEREPKVFMMDEPTRGIDVGAKYEIYDLIIQMAKQGKTIIVVSSEMPEILGITNRIGVMSNGRLAGIVNTKETNQEELLRLSAKYL
;
A
#
# COMPACT_ATOMS: atom_id res chain seq x y z
N PHE A 1 -15.06 -24.97 -1.93
CA PHE A 1 -14.86 -26.34 -1.43
C PHE A 1 -16.05 -26.87 -0.59
N GLU A 2 -16.73 -26.00 0.17
CA GLU A 2 -17.81 -26.43 1.08
C GLU A 2 -19.17 -26.61 0.39
N ILE A 3 -19.38 -25.93 -0.74
CA ILE A 3 -20.70 -25.82 -1.38
C ILE A 3 -20.71 -26.27 -2.86
N CYS A 4 -19.55 -26.63 -3.43
CA CYS A 4 -19.44 -27.02 -4.85
C CYS A 4 -19.00 -28.46 -5.01
N ASP A 5 -19.54 -29.16 -6.03
CA ASP A 5 -19.06 -30.47 -6.46
C ASP A 5 -17.85 -30.34 -7.37
N ASP A 6 -17.89 -29.42 -8.33
CA ASP A 6 -16.82 -29.13 -9.29
C ASP A 6 -16.40 -27.67 -9.22
N ILE A 7 -15.10 -27.41 -9.42
CA ILE A 7 -14.51 -26.08 -9.46
C ILE A 7 -13.86 -25.86 -10.82
N SER A 8 -14.28 -24.79 -11.51
CA SER A 8 -13.69 -24.35 -12.77
C SER A 8 -12.87 -23.08 -12.57
N VAL A 9 -11.67 -23.05 -13.12
CA VAL A 9 -10.78 -21.88 -13.08
C VAL A 9 -10.78 -21.20 -14.45
N LEU A 10 -11.14 -19.92 -14.46
CA LEU A 10 -11.07 -19.04 -15.62
C LEU A 10 -9.90 -18.05 -15.45
N ARG A 11 -9.11 -17.84 -16.50
CA ARG A 11 -8.03 -16.86 -16.54
C ARG A 11 -7.99 -16.17 -17.91
N ASP A 12 -7.99 -14.85 -17.92
CA ASP A 12 -7.96 -14.03 -19.15
C ASP A 12 -9.05 -14.44 -20.15
N GLY A 13 -10.26 -14.80 -19.65
CA GLY A 13 -11.39 -15.22 -20.45
C GLY A 13 -11.36 -16.68 -20.95
N ASN A 14 -10.32 -17.45 -20.62
CA ASN A 14 -10.17 -18.84 -21.02
C ASN A 14 -10.38 -19.79 -19.83
N LEU A 15 -11.00 -20.93 -20.09
CA LEU A 15 -11.10 -22.03 -19.14
C LEU A 15 -9.73 -22.72 -19.01
N VAL A 16 -9.13 -22.66 -17.81
CA VAL A 16 -7.81 -23.25 -17.52
C VAL A 16 -7.95 -24.70 -17.07
N MET A 17 -8.91 -24.96 -16.15
CA MET A 17 -9.16 -26.30 -15.63
C MET A 17 -10.58 -26.41 -15.05
N THR A 18 -11.09 -27.62 -15.00
CA THR A 18 -12.25 -28.03 -14.19
C THR A 18 -11.88 -29.31 -13.45
N LYS A 19 -12.07 -29.33 -12.13
CA LYS A 19 -11.82 -30.50 -11.28
C LYS A 19 -12.88 -30.62 -10.19
N SER A 20 -13.11 -31.84 -9.74
CA SER A 20 -13.92 -32.06 -8.54
C SER A 20 -13.30 -31.38 -7.32
N ALA A 21 -14.13 -30.74 -6.50
CA ALA A 21 -13.70 -30.08 -5.27
C ALA A 21 -12.96 -31.02 -4.30
N LYS A 22 -13.23 -32.34 -4.41
CA LYS A 22 -12.56 -33.38 -3.62
C LYS A 22 -11.16 -33.77 -4.14
N GLU A 23 -10.87 -33.50 -5.41
CA GLU A 23 -9.65 -33.92 -6.11
C GLU A 23 -8.67 -32.75 -6.33
N THR A 24 -8.99 -31.58 -5.85
CA THR A 24 -8.14 -30.40 -5.96
C THR A 24 -7.91 -29.75 -4.59
N ASN A 25 -6.97 -28.84 -4.53
CA ASN A 25 -6.65 -28.09 -3.31
C ASN A 25 -6.46 -26.60 -3.63
N MET A 26 -6.42 -25.76 -2.57
CA MET A 26 -6.30 -24.32 -2.69
C MET A 26 -5.05 -23.88 -3.49
N ASN A 27 -3.91 -24.54 -3.27
CA ASN A 27 -2.67 -24.19 -3.96
C ASN A 27 -2.73 -24.47 -5.46
N GLU A 28 -3.35 -25.57 -5.85
CA GLU A 28 -3.55 -25.91 -7.25
C GLU A 28 -4.48 -24.92 -7.95
N LEU A 29 -5.58 -24.52 -7.29
CA LEU A 29 -6.48 -23.49 -7.81
C LEU A 29 -5.77 -22.14 -7.97
N ILE A 30 -5.01 -21.71 -6.98
CA ILE A 30 -4.22 -20.47 -7.04
C ILE A 30 -3.21 -20.55 -8.19
N THR A 31 -2.51 -21.66 -8.33
CA THR A 31 -1.57 -21.88 -9.44
C THR A 31 -2.25 -21.75 -10.80
N ALA A 32 -3.42 -22.36 -10.96
CA ALA A 32 -4.19 -22.29 -12.20
C ALA A 32 -4.68 -20.86 -12.49
N MET A 33 -5.14 -20.13 -11.48
CA MET A 33 -5.58 -18.73 -11.60
C MET A 33 -4.42 -17.78 -11.96
N VAL A 34 -3.24 -17.97 -11.36
CA VAL A 34 -2.08 -17.09 -11.54
C VAL A 34 -1.24 -17.49 -12.75
N GLY A 35 -1.27 -18.77 -13.14
CA GLY A 35 -0.51 -19.32 -14.28
C GLY A 35 0.95 -19.63 -14.01
N ARG A 36 1.37 -19.58 -12.75
CA ARG A 36 2.68 -20.01 -12.25
C ARG A 36 2.52 -20.66 -10.88
N VAL A 37 3.39 -21.57 -10.55
CA VAL A 37 3.43 -22.14 -9.20
C VAL A 37 3.85 -21.01 -8.25
N LEU A 38 2.96 -20.64 -7.34
CA LEU A 38 3.31 -19.83 -6.18
C LEU A 38 3.67 -20.81 -5.07
N GLU A 39 4.96 -21.03 -4.86
CA GLU A 39 5.45 -21.90 -3.78
C GLU A 39 4.97 -21.41 -2.42
N ASN A 40 4.77 -20.09 -2.29
CA ASN A 40 4.22 -19.43 -1.11
C ASN A 40 3.20 -18.35 -1.50
N ARG A 41 2.18 -18.19 -0.68
CA ARG A 41 1.14 -17.13 -0.84
C ARG A 41 1.73 -15.71 -0.78
N PHE A 42 2.80 -15.53 -0.03
CA PHE A 42 3.52 -14.26 0.15
C PHE A 42 4.99 -14.44 -0.20
N PRO A 43 5.65 -13.41 -0.79
CA PRO A 43 7.09 -13.41 -0.98
C PRO A 43 7.82 -13.43 0.39
N PRO A 44 9.07 -13.92 0.45
CA PRO A 44 9.83 -13.91 1.69
C PRO A 44 10.14 -12.47 2.15
N VAL A 45 9.84 -12.17 3.41
CA VAL A 45 10.15 -10.88 4.06
C VAL A 45 11.58 -10.96 4.62
N ASP A 46 12.54 -10.57 3.81
CA ASP A 46 13.98 -10.66 4.08
C ASP A 46 14.69 -9.29 4.11
N ASN A 47 13.91 -8.19 4.12
CA ASN A 47 14.41 -6.85 4.39
C ASN A 47 14.97 -6.75 5.81
N GLN A 48 15.95 -5.86 5.99
CA GLN A 48 16.65 -5.65 7.27
C GLN A 48 16.36 -4.25 7.78
N PRO A 49 15.43 -4.08 8.74
CA PRO A 49 15.17 -2.80 9.38
C PRO A 49 16.41 -2.26 10.09
N LYS A 50 16.71 -0.96 9.91
CA LYS A 50 17.85 -0.28 10.50
C LYS A 50 17.43 0.60 11.69
N ASP A 51 17.96 1.83 11.76
CA ASP A 51 17.62 2.80 12.79
C ASP A 51 16.23 3.40 12.62
N VAL A 52 15.69 3.95 13.70
CA VAL A 52 14.41 4.67 13.67
C VAL A 52 14.55 5.92 12.82
N ILE A 53 13.73 6.01 11.78
CA ILE A 53 13.69 7.16 10.87
C ILE A 53 12.43 8.00 11.05
N LEU A 54 11.28 7.35 11.33
CA LEU A 54 10.00 8.00 11.55
C LEU A 54 9.56 7.77 12.99
N SER A 55 9.21 8.85 13.71
CA SER A 55 8.64 8.77 15.05
C SER A 55 7.37 9.59 15.14
N ILE A 56 6.30 8.95 15.57
CA ILE A 56 4.99 9.53 15.83
C ILE A 56 4.81 9.58 17.33
N GLN A 57 4.56 10.78 17.89
CA GLN A 57 4.47 10.98 19.33
C GLN A 57 3.18 11.68 19.70
N HIS A 58 2.37 11.02 20.54
CA HIS A 58 1.15 11.56 21.15
C HIS A 58 0.15 12.14 20.14
N LEU A 59 0.03 11.52 18.95
CA LEU A 59 -0.79 12.02 17.86
C LEU A 59 -2.26 11.88 18.18
N SER A 60 -2.98 13.00 18.12
CA SER A 60 -4.43 13.07 18.33
C SER A 60 -5.09 13.95 17.28
N THR A 61 -6.33 13.64 16.87
CA THR A 61 -7.12 14.43 15.92
C THR A 61 -8.08 15.36 16.63
N LYS A 62 -8.46 16.45 15.93
CA LYS A 62 -9.40 17.45 16.45
C LYS A 62 -10.86 17.06 16.22
N TYR A 63 -11.14 16.30 15.15
CA TYR A 63 -12.49 15.97 14.71
C TYR A 63 -12.65 14.46 14.60
N GLU A 64 -13.87 13.98 14.74
CA GLU A 64 -14.22 12.57 14.56
C GLU A 64 -13.91 12.06 13.13
N PRO A 65 -13.57 10.77 12.98
CA PRO A 65 -13.24 9.83 14.04
C PRO A 65 -11.95 10.22 14.76
N TYR A 66 -11.95 10.12 16.08
CA TYR A 66 -10.84 10.59 16.90
C TYR A 66 -9.69 9.58 16.95
N LEU A 67 -8.47 10.09 16.74
CA LEU A 67 -7.25 9.45 17.21
C LEU A 67 -6.92 9.98 18.60
N GLN A 68 -6.48 9.10 19.48
CA GLN A 68 -6.20 9.42 20.87
C GLN A 68 -4.83 8.90 21.27
N ASP A 69 -3.88 9.83 21.40
CA ASP A 69 -2.54 9.59 21.97
C ASP A 69 -1.75 8.45 21.27
N VAL A 70 -1.75 8.44 19.94
CA VAL A 70 -1.07 7.41 19.16
C VAL A 70 0.43 7.69 19.14
N THR A 71 1.24 6.72 19.60
CA THR A 71 2.71 6.81 19.67
C THR A 71 3.34 5.54 19.14
N PHE A 72 4.22 5.67 18.14
CA PHE A 72 5.03 4.56 17.59
C PHE A 72 6.18 5.07 16.74
N ASP A 73 7.16 4.20 16.52
CA ASP A 73 8.33 4.46 15.68
C ASP A 73 8.39 3.45 14.53
N VAL A 74 8.92 3.89 13.38
CA VAL A 74 9.18 3.03 12.22
C VAL A 74 10.63 3.20 11.79
N ARG A 75 11.27 2.09 11.42
CA ARG A 75 12.69 2.03 11.06
C ARG A 75 12.91 2.19 9.56
N GLU A 76 14.08 2.61 9.16
CA GLU A 76 14.50 2.60 7.75
C GLU A 76 14.49 1.15 7.22
N GLY A 77 13.88 0.96 6.05
CA GLY A 77 13.75 -0.35 5.44
C GLY A 77 12.77 -1.30 6.14
N GLU A 78 11.94 -0.79 7.07
CA GLU A 78 10.90 -1.56 7.73
C GLU A 78 9.58 -1.53 6.95
N ILE A 79 8.86 -2.64 6.96
CA ILE A 79 7.46 -2.71 6.61
C ILE A 79 6.66 -2.83 7.91
N PHE A 80 6.10 -1.71 8.36
CA PHE A 80 5.28 -1.62 9.55
C PHE A 80 3.81 -1.79 9.17
N GLY A 81 3.18 -2.86 9.66
CA GLY A 81 1.76 -3.13 9.44
C GLY A 81 0.89 -2.34 10.42
N LEU A 82 -0.26 -1.84 9.96
CA LEU A 82 -1.32 -1.33 10.80
C LEU A 82 -2.56 -2.22 10.60
N TYR A 83 -2.97 -2.88 11.68
CA TYR A 83 -4.16 -3.72 11.73
C TYR A 83 -5.18 -3.15 12.72
N GLY A 84 -6.44 -3.53 12.56
CA GLY A 84 -7.55 -3.17 13.45
C GLY A 84 -8.89 -3.42 12.77
N LEU A 85 -9.96 -3.42 13.55
CA LEU A 85 -11.31 -3.58 13.02
C LEU A 85 -11.74 -2.36 12.18
N VAL A 86 -12.81 -2.51 11.41
CA VAL A 86 -13.41 -1.40 10.66
C VAL A 86 -13.76 -0.26 11.62
N GLY A 87 -13.34 0.97 11.26
CA GLY A 87 -13.52 2.14 12.11
C GLY A 87 -12.48 2.30 13.23
N ALA A 88 -11.42 1.46 13.28
CA ALA A 88 -10.38 1.56 14.30
C ALA A 88 -9.48 2.81 14.21
N GLY A 89 -9.59 3.62 13.14
CA GLY A 89 -8.81 4.84 12.97
C GLY A 89 -7.53 4.70 12.14
N ARG A 90 -7.38 3.62 11.37
CA ARG A 90 -6.17 3.34 10.55
C ARG A 90 -5.97 4.35 9.43
N THR A 91 -6.99 4.56 8.60
CA THR A 91 -7.01 5.56 7.53
C THR A 91 -6.78 6.96 8.09
N GLU A 92 -7.49 7.30 9.17
CA GLU A 92 -7.37 8.58 9.86
C GLU A 92 -5.95 8.85 10.36
N LEU A 93 -5.26 7.80 10.80
CA LEU A 93 -3.86 7.89 11.24
C LEU A 93 -2.94 8.26 10.07
N LEU A 94 -3.06 7.56 8.92
CA LEU A 94 -2.27 7.88 7.73
C LEU A 94 -2.58 9.28 7.20
N GLU A 95 -3.85 9.66 7.11
CA GLU A 95 -4.28 10.99 6.67
C GLU A 95 -3.79 12.11 7.59
N THR A 96 -3.74 11.86 8.91
CA THR A 96 -3.24 12.81 9.90
C THR A 96 -1.72 12.98 9.80
N ILE A 97 -0.98 11.88 9.62
CA ILE A 97 0.47 11.91 9.38
C ILE A 97 0.77 12.65 8.07
N PHE A 98 -0.05 12.46 7.04
CA PHE A 98 0.13 13.09 5.72
C PHE A 98 -0.35 14.56 5.65
N GLY A 99 -0.96 15.08 6.71
CA GLY A 99 -1.45 16.46 6.77
C GLY A 99 -2.77 16.70 6.03
N ILE A 100 -3.56 15.66 5.74
CA ILE A 100 -4.93 15.76 5.21
C ILE A 100 -5.89 16.09 6.35
N ARG A 101 -5.73 15.41 7.51
CA ARG A 101 -6.53 15.68 8.71
C ARG A 101 -5.79 16.59 9.67
N THR A 102 -6.56 17.46 10.34
CA THR A 102 -6.02 18.40 11.32
C THR A 102 -5.61 17.68 12.61
N ARG A 103 -4.37 17.84 13.01
CA ARG A 103 -3.88 17.41 14.34
C ARG A 103 -4.44 18.31 15.44
N ALA A 104 -4.88 17.71 16.53
CA ALA A 104 -5.17 18.43 17.78
C ALA A 104 -3.91 18.53 18.66
N ALA A 105 -3.12 17.42 18.71
CA ALA A 105 -1.89 17.32 19.47
C ALA A 105 -0.93 16.32 18.81
N GLY A 106 0.30 16.27 19.32
CA GLY A 106 1.31 15.31 18.89
C GLY A 106 2.30 15.88 17.88
N ARG A 107 3.34 15.07 17.63
CA ARG A 107 4.47 15.44 16.78
C ARG A 107 4.84 14.30 15.85
N VAL A 108 5.32 14.66 14.67
CA VAL A 108 5.88 13.74 13.68
C VAL A 108 7.34 14.11 13.47
N TYR A 109 8.25 13.18 13.64
CA TYR A 109 9.67 13.37 13.38
C TYR A 109 10.12 12.47 12.23
N LEU A 110 10.91 13.03 11.31
CA LEU A 110 11.59 12.28 10.25
C LEU A 110 13.09 12.56 10.35
N ASN A 111 13.92 11.53 10.48
CA ASN A 111 15.37 11.67 10.74
C ASN A 111 15.65 12.62 11.92
N HIS A 112 14.96 12.41 13.05
CA HIS A 112 15.05 13.23 14.28
C HIS A 112 14.68 14.72 14.11
N LYS A 113 14.19 15.14 12.95
CA LYS A 113 13.72 16.50 12.69
C LYS A 113 12.21 16.56 12.83
N LEU A 114 11.74 17.56 13.58
CA LEU A 114 10.30 17.81 13.71
C LEU A 114 9.71 18.20 12.34
N MET A 115 8.69 17.46 11.91
CA MET A 115 7.93 17.75 10.69
C MET A 115 6.74 18.64 11.05
N ASN A 116 6.79 19.87 10.59
CA ASN A 116 5.72 20.84 10.82
C ASN A 116 5.08 21.19 9.47
N PHE A 117 4.23 20.30 8.97
CA PHE A 117 3.43 20.53 7.78
C PHE A 117 1.93 20.46 8.11
N SER A 118 1.17 21.23 7.36
CA SER A 118 -0.28 21.42 7.56
C SER A 118 -1.12 20.96 6.37
N CYS A 119 -0.48 20.49 5.31
CA CYS A 119 -1.16 20.00 4.12
C CYS A 119 -0.35 18.89 3.41
N ALA A 120 -1.04 18.11 2.59
CA ALA A 120 -0.47 17.02 1.82
C ALA A 120 0.71 17.45 0.94
N LYS A 121 0.67 18.65 0.35
CA LYS A 121 1.77 19.14 -0.50
C LYS A 121 3.08 19.27 0.28
N GLU A 122 3.02 19.83 1.48
CA GLU A 122 4.21 19.94 2.35
C GLU A 122 4.73 18.56 2.76
N ALA A 123 3.84 17.63 3.13
CA ALA A 123 4.24 16.26 3.43
C ALA A 123 4.95 15.59 2.25
N MET A 124 4.43 15.78 1.02
CA MET A 124 5.09 15.30 -0.21
C MET A 124 6.48 15.90 -0.38
N ASP A 125 6.66 17.19 -0.10
CA ASP A 125 7.94 17.88 -0.23
C ASP A 125 8.96 17.43 0.82
N TYR A 126 8.51 16.91 1.98
CA TYR A 126 9.33 16.23 2.98
C TYR A 126 9.63 14.74 2.65
N GLY A 127 9.09 14.22 1.56
CA GLY A 127 9.35 12.85 1.09
C GLY A 127 8.37 11.81 1.65
N PHE A 128 7.14 12.22 1.97
CA PHE A 128 6.04 11.30 2.27
C PHE A 128 5.24 11.01 1.01
N ALA A 129 4.74 9.78 0.90
CA ALA A 129 3.77 9.35 -0.12
C ALA A 129 2.60 8.64 0.54
N LEU A 130 1.40 8.80 -0.01
CA LEU A 130 0.19 8.14 0.48
C LEU A 130 -0.58 7.50 -0.68
N ILE A 131 -0.68 6.18 -0.66
CA ILE A 131 -1.66 5.43 -1.47
C ILE A 131 -2.93 5.32 -0.63
N THR A 132 -4.04 5.78 -1.21
CA THR A 132 -5.36 5.80 -0.56
C THR A 132 -6.16 4.55 -0.88
N GLU A 133 -7.04 4.14 0.03
CA GLU A 133 -7.91 2.98 -0.10
C GLU A 133 -8.77 3.05 -1.39
N GLU A 134 -9.44 4.18 -1.62
CA GLU A 134 -10.31 4.40 -2.77
C GLU A 134 -9.51 4.79 -4.02
N ARG A 135 -8.92 3.77 -4.68
CA ARG A 135 -8.08 3.93 -5.88
C ARG A 135 -8.72 4.79 -6.96
N LYS A 136 -10.00 4.53 -7.27
CA LYS A 136 -10.70 5.20 -8.37
C LYS A 136 -11.13 6.63 -8.03
N ALA A 137 -11.45 6.90 -6.78
CA ALA A 137 -11.89 8.22 -6.34
C ALA A 137 -10.71 9.14 -6.03
N ASN A 138 -9.68 8.63 -5.33
CA ASN A 138 -8.62 9.46 -4.76
C ASN A 138 -7.23 9.18 -5.36
N GLY A 139 -7.05 8.02 -6.00
CA GLY A 139 -5.75 7.58 -6.52
C GLY A 139 -5.50 7.93 -7.98
N LEU A 140 -6.55 8.00 -8.81
CA LEU A 140 -6.45 8.07 -10.27
C LEU A 140 -7.37 9.13 -10.90
N PHE A 141 -6.92 9.71 -11.98
CA PHE A 141 -7.73 10.50 -12.91
C PHE A 141 -8.25 9.59 -14.04
N LEU A 142 -9.43 9.01 -13.86
CA LEU A 142 -9.97 7.98 -14.75
C LEU A 142 -10.15 8.42 -16.21
N LYS A 143 -10.30 9.72 -16.46
CA LYS A 143 -10.37 10.32 -17.80
C LYS A 143 -8.98 10.68 -18.37
N GLY A 144 -7.91 10.43 -17.62
CA GLY A 144 -6.53 10.69 -18.04
C GLY A 144 -5.85 9.45 -18.61
N ASN A 145 -4.83 9.66 -19.42
CA ASN A 145 -3.92 8.61 -19.86
C ASN A 145 -2.88 8.25 -18.78
N LEU A 146 -2.04 7.26 -19.06
CA LEU A 146 -1.00 6.84 -18.13
C LEU A 146 0.01 7.95 -17.87
N THR A 147 0.42 8.70 -18.91
CA THR A 147 1.35 9.82 -18.76
C THR A 147 0.87 10.84 -17.75
N PHE A 148 -0.40 11.25 -17.85
CA PHE A 148 -0.99 12.20 -16.90
C PHE A 148 -1.00 11.62 -15.48
N ASN A 149 -1.48 10.38 -15.32
CA ASN A 149 -1.60 9.74 -14.02
C ASN A 149 -0.25 9.49 -13.34
N THR A 150 0.79 9.11 -14.09
CA THR A 150 2.12 8.86 -13.55
C THR A 150 2.81 10.15 -13.10
N THR A 151 2.68 11.23 -13.87
CA THR A 151 3.49 12.43 -13.67
C THR A 151 2.85 13.52 -12.83
N ILE A 152 1.53 13.46 -12.60
CA ILE A 152 0.76 14.53 -11.93
C ILE A 152 1.28 14.87 -10.53
N ALA A 153 1.84 13.90 -9.79
CA ALA A 153 2.38 14.14 -8.47
C ALA A 153 3.71 14.89 -8.47
N ASN A 154 4.42 14.96 -9.62
CA ASN A 154 5.76 15.54 -9.74
C ASN A 154 5.91 16.50 -10.92
N LEU A 155 4.90 17.29 -11.26
CA LEU A 155 4.88 18.19 -12.41
C LEU A 155 6.08 19.16 -12.45
N ASN A 156 6.61 19.54 -11.29
CA ASN A 156 7.77 20.43 -11.21
C ASN A 156 9.03 19.84 -11.89
N ALA A 157 9.22 18.53 -11.89
CA ALA A 157 10.34 17.85 -12.55
C ALA A 157 10.27 17.95 -14.09
N TYR A 158 9.09 18.20 -14.62
CA TYR A 158 8.83 18.23 -16.05
C TYR A 158 8.70 19.64 -16.64
N LYS A 159 8.92 20.68 -15.82
CA LYS A 159 8.88 22.07 -16.31
C LYS A 159 9.96 22.36 -17.33
N LYS A 160 9.58 23.13 -18.37
CA LYS A 160 10.46 23.75 -19.34
C LYS A 160 10.02 25.21 -19.52
N GLY A 161 10.60 26.11 -18.72
CA GLY A 161 10.11 27.50 -18.61
C GLY A 161 8.72 27.52 -17.97
N ALA A 162 7.75 28.18 -18.61
CA ALA A 162 6.37 28.28 -18.12
C ALA A 162 5.48 27.08 -18.52
N ALA A 163 5.96 26.16 -19.34
CA ALA A 163 5.20 25.00 -19.84
C ALA A 163 5.73 23.69 -19.28
N LEU A 164 4.94 22.61 -19.45
CA LEU A 164 5.36 21.24 -19.17
C LEU A 164 5.97 20.60 -20.44
N SER A 165 6.98 19.77 -20.26
CA SER A 165 7.63 19.03 -21.35
C SER A 165 6.97 17.67 -21.54
N GLU A 166 6.02 17.57 -22.44
CA GLU A 166 5.33 16.33 -22.77
C GLU A 166 6.30 15.18 -23.14
N PRO A 167 7.37 15.40 -23.95
CA PRO A 167 8.34 14.34 -24.22
C PRO A 167 9.04 13.79 -22.96
N LYS A 168 9.36 14.66 -21.98
CA LYS A 168 9.96 14.21 -20.72
C LYS A 168 8.96 13.40 -19.89
N MET A 169 7.70 13.83 -19.81
CA MET A 169 6.63 13.12 -19.12
C MET A 169 6.39 11.73 -19.72
N THR A 170 6.27 11.66 -21.06
CA THR A 170 6.10 10.39 -21.79
C THR A 170 7.27 9.44 -21.58
N LYS A 171 8.51 9.96 -21.60
CA LYS A 171 9.71 9.16 -21.35
C LYS A 171 9.74 8.61 -19.92
N ALA A 172 9.41 9.40 -18.91
CA ALA A 172 9.32 8.97 -17.52
C ALA A 172 8.26 7.88 -17.36
N THR A 173 7.05 8.08 -17.91
CA THR A 173 5.98 7.09 -17.90
C THR A 173 6.40 5.79 -18.59
N ALA A 174 7.08 5.85 -19.74
CA ALA A 174 7.57 4.66 -20.41
C ALA A 174 8.60 3.88 -19.56
N ASN A 175 9.41 4.58 -18.76
CA ASN A 175 10.31 3.97 -17.80
C ASN A 175 9.53 3.30 -16.66
N GLU A 176 8.56 3.99 -16.07
CA GLU A 176 7.72 3.44 -14.98
C GLU A 176 6.92 2.22 -15.44
N ILE A 177 6.38 2.21 -16.65
CA ILE A 177 5.71 1.04 -17.24
C ILE A 177 6.65 -0.18 -17.23
N LYS A 178 7.92 0.01 -17.56
CA LYS A 178 8.92 -1.08 -17.56
C LYS A 178 9.27 -1.53 -16.14
N VAL A 179 9.57 -0.58 -15.26
CA VAL A 179 9.97 -0.85 -13.87
C VAL A 179 8.85 -1.58 -13.11
N MET A 180 7.61 -1.13 -13.30
CA MET A 180 6.43 -1.69 -12.64
C MET A 180 5.86 -2.92 -13.36
N HIS A 181 6.42 -3.31 -14.51
CA HIS A 181 5.86 -4.36 -15.37
C HIS A 181 4.36 -4.16 -15.63
N THR A 182 3.95 -2.91 -15.93
CA THR A 182 2.55 -2.57 -16.19
C THR A 182 2.13 -3.09 -17.55
N LYS A 183 1.07 -3.92 -17.60
CA LYS A 183 0.52 -4.42 -18.85
C LYS A 183 -0.36 -3.34 -19.49
N CYS A 184 0.11 -2.73 -20.56
CA CYS A 184 -0.57 -1.67 -21.34
C CYS A 184 0.03 -1.61 -22.76
N LEU A 185 -0.61 -0.87 -23.67
CA LEU A 185 -0.08 -0.61 -25.02
C LEU A 185 0.99 0.50 -25.02
N GLY A 186 0.94 1.40 -24.04
CA GLY A 186 1.95 2.46 -23.92
C GLY A 186 1.52 3.65 -23.05
N PRO A 187 2.35 4.69 -22.95
CA PRO A 187 2.12 5.86 -22.11
C PRO A 187 0.81 6.63 -22.40
N ASN A 188 0.28 6.50 -23.61
CA ASN A 188 -0.93 7.19 -24.04
C ASN A 188 -2.22 6.41 -23.76
N ASP A 189 -2.11 5.17 -23.28
CA ASP A 189 -3.30 4.37 -22.90
C ASP A 189 -4.11 5.08 -21.84
N MET A 190 -5.43 4.95 -21.93
CA MET A 190 -6.33 5.45 -20.90
C MET A 190 -6.23 4.57 -19.66
N ILE A 191 -6.12 5.19 -18.49
CA ILE A 191 -6.03 4.45 -17.22
C ILE A 191 -7.25 3.55 -16.97
N SER A 192 -8.42 3.94 -17.49
CA SER A 192 -9.67 3.19 -17.37
C SER A 192 -9.69 1.87 -18.13
N SER A 193 -8.80 1.68 -19.13
CA SER A 193 -8.68 0.43 -19.90
C SER A 193 -7.88 -0.66 -19.17
N LEU A 194 -7.16 -0.30 -18.11
CA LEU A 194 -6.30 -1.22 -17.39
C LEU A 194 -7.07 -2.02 -16.31
N SER A 195 -6.61 -3.26 -16.08
CA SER A 195 -7.06 -4.06 -14.94
C SER A 195 -6.73 -3.39 -13.61
N GLY A 196 -7.42 -3.78 -12.54
CA GLY A 196 -7.20 -3.24 -11.19
C GLY A 196 -5.76 -3.30 -10.72
N GLY A 197 -5.06 -4.42 -10.95
CA GLY A 197 -3.65 -4.58 -10.59
C GLY A 197 -2.73 -3.64 -11.38
N ASN A 198 -2.98 -3.46 -12.69
CA ASN A 198 -2.19 -2.53 -13.49
C ASN A 198 -2.48 -1.06 -13.14
N GLN A 199 -3.72 -0.70 -12.80
CA GLN A 199 -4.06 0.61 -12.24
C GLN A 199 -3.29 0.88 -10.95
N GLN A 200 -3.19 -0.10 -10.07
CA GLN A 200 -2.44 0.01 -8.82
C GLN A 200 -0.95 0.24 -9.08
N LYS A 201 -0.36 -0.49 -10.02
CA LYS A 201 1.04 -0.28 -10.44
C LYS A 201 1.30 1.16 -10.93
N VAL A 202 0.37 1.75 -11.68
CA VAL A 202 0.47 3.16 -12.09
C VAL A 202 0.43 4.10 -10.87
N ILE A 203 -0.37 3.80 -9.83
CA ILE A 203 -0.36 4.58 -8.58
C ILE A 203 0.99 4.46 -7.86
N PHE A 204 1.57 3.26 -7.78
CA PHE A 204 2.92 3.09 -7.22
C PHE A 204 3.96 3.89 -8.01
N GLY A 205 3.97 3.76 -9.34
CA GLY A 205 4.87 4.54 -10.23
C GLY A 205 4.72 6.04 -10.04
N LYS A 206 3.48 6.55 -9.96
CA LYS A 206 3.20 7.97 -9.67
C LYS A 206 3.93 8.48 -8.43
N TRP A 207 3.94 7.70 -7.35
CA TRP A 207 4.58 8.09 -6.11
C TRP A 207 6.09 7.87 -6.13
N LEU A 208 6.57 6.79 -6.78
CA LEU A 208 8.01 6.50 -6.91
C LEU A 208 8.75 7.59 -7.71
N GLU A 209 8.08 8.24 -8.66
CA GLU A 209 8.61 9.43 -9.38
C GLU A 209 9.02 10.59 -8.46
N ARG A 210 8.56 10.61 -7.21
CA ARG A 210 8.97 11.59 -6.20
C ARG A 210 10.07 11.09 -5.26
N GLU A 211 10.53 9.85 -5.42
CA GLU A 211 11.54 9.21 -4.57
C GLU A 211 11.21 9.34 -3.06
N PRO A 212 10.02 8.95 -2.59
CA PRO A 212 9.64 9.14 -1.21
C PRO A 212 10.54 8.34 -0.27
N LYS A 213 10.74 8.88 0.94
CA LYS A 213 11.44 8.21 2.06
C LYS A 213 10.47 7.35 2.86
N VAL A 214 9.26 7.87 3.08
CA VAL A 214 8.17 7.21 3.80
C VAL A 214 7.02 6.94 2.84
N PHE A 215 6.67 5.69 2.69
CA PHE A 215 5.59 5.23 1.82
C PHE A 215 4.45 4.69 2.68
N MET A 216 3.34 5.41 2.74
CA MET A 216 2.14 5.00 3.46
C MET A 216 1.12 4.44 2.47
N MET A 217 0.55 3.29 2.78
CA MET A 217 -0.34 2.55 1.90
C MET A 217 -1.58 2.10 2.65
N ASP A 218 -2.73 2.60 2.24
CA ASP A 218 -4.02 2.21 2.79
C ASP A 218 -4.69 1.21 1.85
N GLU A 219 -4.84 -0.04 2.28
CA GLU A 219 -5.43 -1.15 1.55
C GLU A 219 -4.88 -1.31 0.11
N PRO A 220 -3.54 -1.39 -0.08
CA PRO A 220 -2.92 -1.29 -1.41
C PRO A 220 -3.30 -2.42 -2.37
N THR A 221 -3.89 -3.50 -1.88
CA THR A 221 -4.27 -4.69 -2.65
C THR A 221 -5.77 -4.91 -2.73
N ARG A 222 -6.59 -3.97 -2.23
CA ARG A 222 -8.04 -4.08 -2.25
C ARG A 222 -8.59 -4.08 -3.68
N GLY A 223 -9.45 -5.07 -3.96
CA GLY A 223 -10.07 -5.21 -5.28
C GLY A 223 -9.11 -5.58 -6.41
N ILE A 224 -8.02 -6.28 -6.07
CA ILE A 224 -7.02 -6.79 -7.01
C ILE A 224 -7.07 -8.32 -7.00
N ASP A 225 -6.84 -8.93 -8.15
CA ASP A 225 -6.76 -10.39 -8.27
C ASP A 225 -5.52 -10.97 -7.55
N VAL A 226 -5.58 -12.28 -7.23
CA VAL A 226 -4.56 -12.96 -6.41
C VAL A 226 -3.16 -12.87 -7.02
N GLY A 227 -3.05 -12.96 -8.36
CA GLY A 227 -1.76 -12.89 -9.04
C GLY A 227 -1.13 -11.51 -8.95
N ALA A 228 -1.94 -10.47 -9.16
CA ALA A 228 -1.50 -9.09 -9.06
C ALA A 228 -1.21 -8.69 -7.59
N LYS A 229 -1.92 -9.24 -6.59
CA LYS A 229 -1.58 -9.05 -5.17
C LYS A 229 -0.15 -9.48 -4.86
N TYR A 230 0.25 -10.68 -5.32
CA TYR A 230 1.61 -11.18 -5.12
C TYR A 230 2.67 -10.23 -5.69
N GLU A 231 2.44 -9.68 -6.89
CA GLU A 231 3.35 -8.72 -7.52
C GLU A 231 3.45 -7.40 -6.72
N ILE A 232 2.35 -6.94 -6.10
CA ILE A 232 2.35 -5.78 -5.21
C ILE A 232 3.10 -6.08 -3.91
N TYR A 233 2.94 -7.26 -3.32
CA TYR A 233 3.70 -7.64 -2.12
C TYR A 233 5.20 -7.69 -2.40
N ASP A 234 5.61 -8.28 -3.53
CA ASP A 234 7.02 -8.30 -3.93
C ASP A 234 7.57 -6.89 -4.12
N LEU A 235 6.81 -6.01 -4.78
CA LEU A 235 7.18 -4.61 -4.94
C LEU A 235 7.39 -3.90 -3.58
N ILE A 236 6.48 -4.08 -2.62
CA ILE A 236 6.58 -3.52 -1.28
C ILE A 236 7.86 -4.00 -0.58
N ILE A 237 8.14 -5.31 -0.66
CA ILE A 237 9.34 -5.90 -0.05
C ILE A 237 10.62 -5.38 -0.73
N GLN A 238 10.65 -5.28 -2.07
CA GLN A 238 11.80 -4.72 -2.79
C GLN A 238 12.05 -3.25 -2.43
N MET A 239 11.01 -2.45 -2.28
CA MET A 239 11.16 -1.06 -1.81
C MET A 239 11.74 -1.00 -0.39
N ALA A 240 11.31 -1.87 0.52
CA ALA A 240 11.86 -1.95 1.87
C ALA A 240 13.34 -2.35 1.85
N LYS A 241 13.73 -3.33 1.02
CA LYS A 241 15.14 -3.70 0.80
C LYS A 241 16.00 -2.54 0.30
N GLN A 242 15.43 -1.63 -0.48
CA GLN A 242 16.08 -0.41 -0.95
C GLN A 242 16.15 0.69 0.13
N GLY A 243 15.71 0.41 1.36
CA GLY A 243 15.75 1.35 2.48
C GLY A 243 14.52 2.27 2.58
N LYS A 244 13.46 2.05 1.79
CA LYS A 244 12.22 2.81 1.96
C LYS A 244 11.52 2.39 3.25
N THR A 245 11.02 3.35 4.01
CA THR A 245 10.22 3.12 5.21
C THR A 245 8.77 2.99 4.78
N ILE A 246 8.15 1.87 5.14
CA ILE A 246 6.80 1.54 4.64
C ILE A 246 5.85 1.36 5.82
N ILE A 247 4.68 2.02 5.74
CA ILE A 247 3.53 1.75 6.60
C ILE A 247 2.43 1.20 5.70
N VAL A 248 1.96 -0.02 5.99
CA VAL A 248 0.89 -0.65 5.24
C VAL A 248 -0.30 -0.94 6.15
N VAL A 249 -1.48 -0.48 5.74
CA VAL A 249 -2.76 -0.82 6.34
C VAL A 249 -3.39 -1.94 5.50
N SER A 250 -3.86 -2.99 6.15
CA SER A 250 -4.75 -3.97 5.52
C SER A 250 -5.78 -4.51 6.52
N SER A 251 -6.99 -4.70 6.05
CA SER A 251 -8.06 -5.40 6.74
C SER A 251 -7.92 -6.93 6.63
N GLU A 252 -7.12 -7.40 5.68
CA GLU A 252 -6.82 -8.81 5.50
C GLU A 252 -5.67 -9.23 6.43
N MET A 253 -6.02 -9.85 7.57
CA MET A 253 -5.03 -10.32 8.55
C MET A 253 -3.91 -11.19 7.97
N PRO A 254 -4.18 -12.13 7.02
CA PRO A 254 -3.11 -12.88 6.37
C PRO A 254 -2.11 -12.01 5.59
N GLU A 255 -2.53 -10.88 5.02
CA GLU A 255 -1.62 -9.95 4.35
C GLU A 255 -0.65 -9.32 5.35
N ILE A 256 -1.19 -8.75 6.42
CA ILE A 256 -0.37 -8.12 7.47
C ILE A 256 0.64 -9.11 8.04
N LEU A 257 0.21 -10.33 8.37
CA LEU A 257 1.11 -11.40 8.86
C LEU A 257 2.12 -11.88 7.80
N GLY A 258 1.76 -11.76 6.51
CA GLY A 258 2.57 -12.28 5.40
C GLY A 258 3.66 -11.34 4.89
N ILE A 259 3.52 -10.01 5.08
CA ILE A 259 4.41 -9.03 4.42
C ILE A 259 5.07 -8.02 5.37
N THR A 260 4.79 -8.04 6.68
CA THR A 260 5.28 -7.02 7.61
C THR A 260 6.39 -7.54 8.55
N ASN A 261 7.15 -6.62 9.13
CA ASN A 261 8.15 -6.92 10.16
C ASN A 261 7.56 -6.80 11.57
N ARG A 262 6.79 -5.72 11.83
CA ARG A 262 6.03 -5.47 13.05
C ARG A 262 4.64 -5.00 12.71
N ILE A 263 3.71 -5.18 13.64
CA ILE A 263 2.31 -4.80 13.49
C ILE A 263 1.90 -3.92 14.66
N GLY A 264 1.47 -2.69 14.36
CA GLY A 264 0.71 -1.85 15.26
C GLY A 264 -0.78 -2.18 15.16
N VAL A 265 -1.41 -2.49 16.28
CA VAL A 265 -2.85 -2.82 16.30
C VAL A 265 -3.63 -1.62 16.82
N MET A 266 -4.53 -1.12 15.97
CA MET A 266 -5.45 -0.03 16.32
C MET A 266 -6.75 -0.56 16.89
N SER A 267 -7.27 0.09 17.93
CA SER A 267 -8.57 -0.18 18.52
C SER A 267 -9.21 1.15 18.94
N ASN A 268 -10.36 1.48 18.36
CA ASN A 268 -11.14 2.68 18.68
C ASN A 268 -10.29 3.97 18.78
N GLY A 269 -9.50 4.24 17.73
CA GLY A 269 -8.66 5.44 17.62
C GLY A 269 -7.38 5.44 18.47
N ARG A 270 -7.05 4.34 19.15
CA ARG A 270 -5.87 4.17 19.98
C ARG A 270 -4.96 3.07 19.47
N LEU A 271 -3.67 3.18 19.73
CA LEU A 271 -2.74 2.09 19.52
C LEU A 271 -2.82 1.11 20.70
N ALA A 272 -3.40 -0.06 20.47
CA ALA A 272 -3.62 -1.08 21.49
C ALA A 272 -2.36 -1.86 21.87
N GLY A 273 -1.41 -1.96 20.92
CA GLY A 273 -0.12 -2.60 21.11
C GLY A 273 0.68 -2.66 19.81
N ILE A 274 1.96 -3.00 19.92
CA ILE A 274 2.87 -3.31 18.79
C ILE A 274 3.45 -4.69 19.03
N VAL A 275 3.42 -5.55 18.02
CA VAL A 275 3.90 -6.93 18.09
C VAL A 275 4.88 -7.22 16.94
N ASN A 276 5.82 -8.13 17.15
CA ASN A 276 6.65 -8.66 16.08
C ASN A 276 5.85 -9.66 15.25
N THR A 277 5.87 -9.51 13.95
CA THR A 277 5.05 -10.36 13.06
C THR A 277 5.40 -11.84 13.17
N LYS A 278 6.67 -12.18 13.42
CA LYS A 278 7.12 -13.57 13.57
C LYS A 278 6.74 -14.22 14.90
N GLU A 279 6.32 -13.43 15.89
CA GLU A 279 6.07 -13.87 17.26
C GLU A 279 4.58 -13.80 17.62
N THR A 280 3.73 -13.32 16.70
CA THR A 280 2.29 -13.13 16.91
C THR A 280 1.45 -14.07 16.06
N ASN A 281 0.16 -14.10 16.34
CA ASN A 281 -0.83 -14.88 15.60
C ASN A 281 -2.15 -14.12 15.45
N GLN A 282 -3.08 -14.71 14.71
CA GLN A 282 -4.39 -14.10 14.43
C GLN A 282 -5.21 -13.81 15.68
N GLU A 283 -5.18 -14.69 16.67
CA GLU A 283 -5.94 -14.55 17.91
C GLU A 283 -5.45 -13.35 18.73
N GLU A 284 -4.14 -13.18 18.86
CA GLU A 284 -3.55 -12.02 19.54
C GLU A 284 -3.90 -10.71 18.86
N LEU A 285 -3.82 -10.64 17.52
CA LEU A 285 -4.20 -9.45 16.76
C LEU A 285 -5.69 -9.11 16.96
N LEU A 286 -6.58 -10.10 16.96
CA LEU A 286 -8.01 -9.89 17.25
C LEU A 286 -8.23 -9.40 18.68
N ARG A 287 -7.57 -10.01 19.66
CA ARG A 287 -7.66 -9.61 21.07
C ARG A 287 -7.23 -8.16 21.27
N LEU A 288 -6.12 -7.74 20.64
CA LEU A 288 -5.65 -6.36 20.71
C LEU A 288 -6.61 -5.40 19.98
N SER A 289 -7.16 -5.79 18.83
CA SER A 289 -8.10 -4.93 18.07
C SER A 289 -9.43 -4.67 18.79
N ALA A 290 -9.80 -5.54 19.74
CA ALA A 290 -11.00 -5.39 20.56
C ALA A 290 -10.74 -4.71 21.92
N LYS A 291 -9.50 -4.31 22.23
CA LYS A 291 -9.09 -3.86 23.58
C LYS A 291 -9.83 -2.62 24.10
N TYR A 292 -10.24 -1.72 23.21
CA TYR A 292 -10.89 -0.45 23.56
C TYR A 292 -12.30 -0.30 22.95
N LEU A 293 -12.95 -1.43 22.59
CA LEU A 293 -14.34 -1.45 22.16
C LEU A 293 -15.30 -1.24 23.33
#